data_b261bde6bf6f8d3e6b600ac2369efb7f
#
_entry.id   b261bde6bf6f8d3e6b600ac2369efb7f
#
_cell.length_a   1.000
_cell.length_b   1.000
_cell.length_c   1.000
_cell.angle_alpha   90.00
_cell.angle_beta   90.00
_cell.angle_gamma   90.00
#
_symmetry.space_group_name_H-M   'P 1'
#
loop_
_entity.id
_entity.type
_entity.pdbx_description
1 polymer ?
#
loop_
_entity_poly.entity_id
_entity_poly.type
_entity_poly.pdbx_seq_one_letter_code
_entity_poly.pdbx_strand_id
1 'polypeptide(L)'
;REAIGEHAIFFENDDGRIVLLLPYFDNVIVGTTDIRVDQPEVCCTQEEITYLLEMVGHIFPHIEVAPSHILYTFSGVRPLPTDNSKQSMGQITRDHQNKIVEQTEYSFPIFNLVGGKWTTFRAFAEQVTDQALKFLGQSRCCDTKDLVIGGGNDYPFTDREHWIASVAENYQVDSKIVKKLFDRYGTGARAVIKHMSEPLLSRTDQWGKNELNDLDPFDQKKPLGNVADYYVGEVRFIAEQEKVVFVEDFIRRRSNLAMLGQDTPQLRAELTEIMADLLPS
;
A
#
# COMPACT_ATOMS: atom_id res chain seq x y z
N ARG A 1 -6.13 -20.13 -6.95
CA ARG A 1 -6.19 -19.97 -5.49
C ARG A 1 -6.33 -21.31 -4.78
N GLU A 2 -7.23 -22.18 -5.23
CA GLU A 2 -7.49 -23.49 -4.61
C GLU A 2 -6.23 -24.36 -4.49
N ALA A 3 -5.37 -24.35 -5.52
CA ALA A 3 -4.15 -25.16 -5.56
C ALA A 3 -3.13 -24.85 -4.47
N ILE A 4 -3.05 -23.62 -4.00
CA ILE A 4 -2.09 -23.21 -2.96
C ILE A 4 -2.73 -23.10 -1.57
N GLY A 5 -4.07 -23.11 -1.46
CA GLY A 5 -4.78 -22.90 -0.21
C GLY A 5 -4.33 -21.61 0.49
N GLU A 6 -4.07 -21.65 1.79
CA GLU A 6 -3.58 -20.51 2.59
C GLU A 6 -2.04 -20.44 2.66
N HIS A 7 -1.32 -21.25 1.88
CA HIS A 7 0.12 -21.38 2.00
C HIS A 7 0.87 -20.51 0.98
N ALA A 8 1.89 -19.82 1.44
CA ALA A 8 2.90 -19.23 0.58
C ALA A 8 3.86 -20.33 0.09
N ILE A 9 4.09 -20.40 -1.22
CA ILE A 9 5.00 -21.36 -1.84
C ILE A 9 6.21 -20.61 -2.36
N PHE A 10 7.41 -21.07 -2.00
CA PHE A 10 8.67 -20.56 -2.48
C PHE A 10 9.45 -21.73 -3.08
N PHE A 11 10.01 -21.54 -4.25
CA PHE A 11 10.87 -22.54 -4.89
C PHE A 11 11.98 -21.88 -5.70
N GLU A 12 13.09 -22.59 -5.84
CA GLU A 12 14.18 -22.21 -6.71
C GLU A 12 13.97 -22.84 -8.10
N ASN A 13 14.00 -22.01 -9.13
CA ASN A 13 13.93 -22.47 -10.51
C ASN A 13 15.31 -22.92 -10.99
N ASP A 14 15.35 -23.64 -12.12
CA ASP A 14 16.57 -24.19 -12.74
C ASP A 14 17.62 -23.10 -13.07
N ASP A 15 17.20 -21.85 -13.24
CA ASP A 15 18.07 -20.69 -13.46
C ASP A 15 18.56 -20.04 -12.15
N GLY A 16 18.27 -20.64 -10.99
CA GLY A 16 18.67 -20.16 -9.67
C GLY A 16 17.84 -18.97 -9.13
N ARG A 17 16.76 -18.60 -9.81
CA ARG A 17 15.84 -17.57 -9.30
C ARG A 17 14.84 -18.15 -8.34
N ILE A 18 14.52 -17.38 -7.32
CA ILE A 18 13.43 -17.72 -6.40
C ILE A 18 12.12 -17.20 -6.99
N VAL A 19 11.21 -18.12 -7.21
CA VAL A 19 9.82 -17.84 -7.58
C VAL A 19 8.93 -18.04 -6.36
N LEU A 20 7.90 -17.23 -6.25
CA LEU A 20 6.96 -17.27 -5.13
C LEU A 20 5.52 -17.24 -5.64
N LEU A 21 4.67 -17.94 -4.92
CA LEU A 21 3.21 -17.95 -5.08
C LEU A 21 2.61 -17.57 -3.73
N LEU A 22 1.95 -16.42 -3.67
CA LEU A 22 1.37 -15.93 -2.43
C LEU A 22 -0.15 -15.84 -2.55
N PRO A 23 -0.90 -16.39 -1.59
CA PRO A 23 -2.33 -16.16 -1.53
C PRO A 23 -2.60 -14.66 -1.32
N TYR A 24 -3.53 -14.13 -2.10
CA TYR A 24 -3.93 -12.73 -2.03
C TYR A 24 -5.44 -12.64 -2.24
N PHE A 25 -6.22 -12.59 -1.19
CA PHE A 25 -7.66 -12.76 -1.22
C PHE A 25 -8.04 -14.03 -2.00
N ASP A 26 -8.93 -13.94 -2.97
CA ASP A 26 -9.32 -15.07 -3.83
C ASP A 26 -8.36 -15.32 -5.00
N ASN A 27 -7.28 -14.55 -5.09
CA ASN A 27 -6.28 -14.61 -6.15
C ASN A 27 -4.93 -15.12 -5.66
N VAL A 28 -3.95 -15.16 -6.54
CA VAL A 28 -2.56 -15.53 -6.27
C VAL A 28 -1.64 -14.49 -6.86
N ILE A 29 -0.72 -13.96 -6.06
CA ILE A 29 0.41 -13.18 -6.56
C ILE A 29 1.49 -14.17 -6.99
N VAL A 30 1.94 -14.05 -8.23
CA VAL A 30 3.06 -14.81 -8.79
C VAL A 30 4.23 -13.87 -9.02
N GLY A 31 5.41 -14.22 -8.56
CA GLY A 31 6.64 -13.43 -8.69
C GLY A 31 7.89 -14.27 -8.36
N THR A 32 9.03 -13.78 -8.59
CA THR A 32 9.42 -12.49 -9.14
C THR A 32 10.49 -12.66 -10.22
N THR A 33 10.55 -11.69 -11.12
CA THR A 33 11.75 -11.49 -11.93
C THR A 33 12.68 -10.48 -11.24
N ASP A 34 13.95 -10.46 -11.61
CA ASP A 34 14.94 -9.49 -11.13
C ASP A 34 15.91 -9.20 -12.28
N ILE A 35 15.66 -8.11 -13.00
CA ILE A 35 16.32 -7.76 -14.25
C ILE A 35 16.97 -6.39 -14.09
N ARG A 36 18.23 -6.26 -14.52
CA ARG A 36 18.92 -4.97 -14.52
C ARG A 36 18.28 -4.05 -15.55
N VAL A 37 18.00 -2.83 -15.13
CA VAL A 37 17.45 -1.76 -15.98
C VAL A 37 18.26 -0.49 -15.84
N ASP A 38 18.28 0.31 -16.89
CA ASP A 38 19.02 1.58 -16.93
C ASP A 38 18.11 2.79 -16.67
N GLN A 39 16.80 2.58 -16.75
CA GLN A 39 15.79 3.62 -16.53
C GLN A 39 14.82 3.21 -15.41
N PRO A 40 14.32 4.17 -14.62
CA PRO A 40 13.41 3.87 -13.51
C PRO A 40 11.98 3.57 -13.97
N GLU A 41 11.59 3.96 -15.18
CA GLU A 41 10.27 3.70 -15.75
C GLU A 41 10.24 2.29 -16.34
N VAL A 42 9.69 1.36 -15.57
CA VAL A 42 9.61 -0.05 -15.96
C VAL A 42 8.18 -0.58 -15.89
N CYS A 43 7.89 -1.51 -16.76
CA CYS A 43 6.68 -2.32 -16.71
C CYS A 43 7.03 -3.80 -16.84
N CYS A 44 6.12 -4.67 -16.43
CA CYS A 44 6.25 -6.11 -16.65
C CYS A 44 6.18 -6.40 -18.14
N THR A 45 7.21 -7.06 -18.68
CA THR A 45 7.30 -7.39 -20.11
C THR A 45 6.57 -8.69 -20.44
N GLN A 46 6.33 -8.93 -21.73
CA GLN A 46 5.72 -10.19 -22.17
C GLN A 46 6.61 -11.40 -21.89
N GLU A 47 7.92 -11.24 -21.96
CA GLU A 47 8.89 -12.28 -21.64
C GLU A 47 8.84 -12.65 -20.16
N GLU A 48 8.70 -11.66 -19.27
CA GLU A 48 8.53 -11.89 -17.83
C GLU A 48 7.22 -12.59 -17.52
N ILE A 49 6.12 -12.20 -18.18
CA ILE A 49 4.83 -12.87 -18.07
C ILE A 49 4.95 -14.34 -18.48
N THR A 50 5.54 -14.60 -19.66
CA THR A 50 5.72 -15.95 -20.18
C THR A 50 6.54 -16.80 -19.21
N TYR A 51 7.67 -16.28 -18.73
CA TYR A 51 8.52 -16.93 -17.73
C TYR A 51 7.75 -17.34 -16.47
N LEU A 52 6.98 -16.43 -15.90
CA LEU A 52 6.23 -16.70 -14.67
C LEU A 52 5.08 -17.69 -14.88
N LEU A 53 4.40 -17.65 -16.02
CA LEU A 53 3.35 -18.62 -16.33
C LEU A 53 3.92 -20.03 -16.57
N GLU A 54 5.07 -20.15 -17.25
CA GLU A 54 5.80 -21.41 -17.42
C GLU A 54 6.20 -22.00 -16.06
N MET A 55 6.69 -21.17 -15.14
CA MET A 55 7.04 -21.62 -13.80
C MET A 55 5.84 -22.15 -13.02
N VAL A 56 4.69 -21.49 -13.10
CA VAL A 56 3.46 -22.02 -12.52
C VAL A 56 3.08 -23.37 -13.11
N GLY A 57 3.21 -23.54 -14.45
CA GLY A 57 2.96 -24.79 -15.14
C GLY A 57 3.89 -25.93 -14.73
N HIS A 58 5.17 -25.63 -14.43
CA HIS A 58 6.10 -26.63 -13.89
C HIS A 58 5.70 -27.14 -12.50
N ILE A 59 5.25 -26.26 -11.62
CA ILE A 59 4.84 -26.63 -10.27
C ILE A 59 3.46 -27.32 -10.25
N PHE A 60 2.57 -26.87 -11.11
CA PHE A 60 1.19 -27.36 -11.20
C PHE A 60 0.84 -27.82 -12.61
N PRO A 61 1.40 -28.95 -13.09
CA PRO A 61 1.24 -29.39 -14.47
C PRO A 61 -0.21 -29.74 -14.86
N HIS A 62 -1.10 -29.87 -13.89
CA HIS A 62 -2.52 -30.14 -14.12
C HIS A 62 -3.39 -28.87 -14.10
N ILE A 63 -2.78 -27.69 -13.88
CA ILE A 63 -3.50 -26.42 -13.85
C ILE A 63 -3.13 -25.65 -15.11
N GLU A 64 -4.11 -25.40 -15.94
CA GLU A 64 -3.93 -24.54 -17.11
C GLU A 64 -3.95 -23.07 -16.68
N VAL A 65 -2.82 -22.38 -16.87
CA VAL A 65 -2.71 -20.93 -16.70
C VAL A 65 -2.42 -20.27 -18.02
N ALA A 66 -3.14 -19.17 -18.29
CA ALA A 66 -3.04 -18.41 -19.52
C ALA A 66 -2.95 -16.90 -19.23
N PRO A 67 -2.43 -16.10 -20.17
CA PRO A 67 -2.37 -14.65 -20.01
C PRO A 67 -3.72 -13.99 -19.69
N SER A 68 -4.83 -14.59 -20.15
CA SER A 68 -6.19 -14.12 -19.83
C SER A 68 -6.59 -14.24 -18.35
N HIS A 69 -5.85 -15.00 -17.55
CA HIS A 69 -6.06 -15.15 -16.12
C HIS A 69 -5.32 -14.07 -15.30
N ILE A 70 -4.50 -13.23 -15.96
CA ILE A 70 -3.77 -12.16 -15.29
C ILE A 70 -4.72 -10.98 -15.05
N LEU A 71 -4.92 -10.64 -13.79
CA LEU A 71 -5.76 -9.51 -13.39
C LEU A 71 -4.97 -8.20 -13.36
N TYR A 72 -3.71 -8.26 -12.94
CA TYR A 72 -2.86 -7.09 -12.77
C TYR A 72 -1.38 -7.47 -12.82
N THR A 73 -0.55 -6.58 -13.35
CA THR A 73 0.91 -6.69 -13.29
C THR A 73 1.48 -5.43 -12.65
N PHE A 74 2.56 -5.58 -11.89
CA PHE A 74 3.28 -4.45 -11.34
C PHE A 74 4.78 -4.69 -11.34
N SER A 75 5.53 -3.62 -11.46
CA SER A 75 6.98 -3.60 -11.46
C SER A 75 7.49 -2.46 -10.60
N GLY A 76 8.73 -2.56 -10.16
CA GLY A 76 9.40 -1.51 -9.42
C GLY A 76 10.91 -1.65 -9.54
N VAL A 77 11.63 -0.55 -9.40
CA VAL A 77 13.09 -0.53 -9.45
C VAL A 77 13.66 -0.49 -8.05
N ARG A 78 14.63 -1.36 -7.79
CA ARG A 78 15.42 -1.33 -6.54
C ARG A 78 16.68 -0.50 -6.76
N PRO A 79 16.92 0.55 -5.97
CA PRO A 79 18.16 1.30 -6.01
C PRO A 79 19.27 0.50 -5.31
N LEU A 80 19.82 -0.50 -6.00
CA LEU A 80 20.92 -1.32 -5.47
C LEU A 80 22.28 -0.62 -5.71
N PRO A 81 23.30 -0.88 -4.86
CA PRO A 81 24.65 -0.41 -5.10
C PRO A 81 25.17 -0.89 -6.46
N THR A 82 25.85 -0.01 -7.19
CA THR A 82 26.53 -0.41 -8.42
C THR A 82 27.65 -1.37 -8.04
N ASP A 83 27.50 -2.62 -8.47
CA ASP A 83 28.53 -3.64 -8.34
C ASP A 83 29.08 -3.95 -9.73
N ASN A 84 30.39 -3.70 -9.92
CA ASN A 84 31.09 -4.01 -11.15
C ASN A 84 31.58 -5.48 -11.19
N SER A 85 31.29 -6.26 -10.14
CA SER A 85 31.56 -7.70 -10.14
C SER A 85 30.56 -8.40 -11.06
N LYS A 86 31.00 -9.50 -11.69
CA LYS A 86 30.14 -10.34 -12.56
C LYS A 86 29.19 -11.25 -11.75
N GLN A 87 28.72 -10.78 -10.60
CA GLN A 87 27.80 -11.54 -9.75
C GLN A 87 26.39 -11.54 -10.35
N SER A 88 25.67 -12.63 -10.13
CA SER A 88 24.24 -12.69 -10.47
C SER A 88 23.46 -11.62 -9.66
N MET A 89 22.35 -11.14 -10.21
CA MET A 89 21.53 -10.09 -9.55
C MET A 89 21.10 -10.48 -8.11
N GLY A 90 20.89 -11.77 -7.86
CA GLY A 90 20.56 -12.30 -6.53
C GLY A 90 21.68 -12.18 -5.49
N GLN A 91 22.92 -12.02 -5.91
CA GLN A 91 24.12 -11.92 -5.04
C GLN A 91 24.47 -10.48 -4.67
N ILE A 92 23.87 -9.48 -5.33
CA ILE A 92 24.09 -8.08 -4.97
C ILE A 92 23.52 -7.83 -3.58
N THR A 93 24.36 -7.26 -2.70
CA THR A 93 23.92 -6.96 -1.33
C THR A 93 22.70 -6.06 -1.31
N ARG A 94 21.73 -6.45 -0.51
CA ARG A 94 20.51 -5.65 -0.23
C ARG A 94 20.59 -4.95 1.13
N ASP A 95 21.78 -4.91 1.72
CA ASP A 95 21.99 -4.19 2.98
C ASP A 95 21.90 -2.69 2.73
N HIS A 96 21.26 -2.01 3.64
CA HIS A 96 21.10 -0.57 3.54
C HIS A 96 22.42 0.15 3.84
N GLN A 97 22.69 1.22 3.12
CA GLN A 97 23.86 2.07 3.29
C GLN A 97 23.44 3.53 3.21
N ASN A 98 23.93 4.34 4.13
CA ASN A 98 23.87 5.79 4.01
C ASN A 98 25.22 6.31 3.50
N LYS A 99 25.25 6.77 2.26
CA LYS A 99 26.45 7.40 1.65
C LYS A 99 26.37 8.90 1.87
N ILE A 100 27.17 9.41 2.77
CA ILE A 100 27.20 10.84 3.09
C ILE A 100 28.23 11.54 2.20
N VAL A 101 27.81 12.57 1.50
CA VAL A 101 28.66 13.50 0.76
C VAL A 101 28.75 14.78 1.58
N GLU A 102 29.89 14.97 2.27
CA GLU A 102 30.10 16.10 3.18
C GLU A 102 30.51 17.37 2.45
N GLN A 103 31.31 17.23 1.39
CA GLN A 103 31.73 18.36 0.56
C GLN A 103 30.82 18.48 -0.66
N THR A 104 29.89 19.41 -0.62
CA THR A 104 28.98 19.73 -1.70
C THR A 104 29.14 21.20 -2.11
N GLU A 105 28.57 21.58 -3.23
CA GLU A 105 28.42 23.00 -3.61
C GLU A 105 27.49 23.76 -2.64
N TYR A 106 26.74 23.01 -1.81
CA TYR A 106 25.88 23.54 -0.77
C TYR A 106 26.61 23.55 0.58
N SER A 107 26.16 24.36 1.52
CA SER A 107 26.71 24.44 2.87
C SER A 107 26.27 23.33 3.82
N PHE A 108 25.68 22.24 3.29
CA PHE A 108 25.16 21.13 4.07
C PHE A 108 25.53 19.77 3.41
N PRO A 109 25.64 18.69 4.19
CA PRO A 109 25.91 17.37 3.66
C PRO A 109 24.65 16.78 2.98
N ILE A 110 24.88 15.90 2.00
CA ILE A 110 23.84 15.13 1.34
C ILE A 110 23.89 13.69 1.83
N PHE A 111 22.78 13.19 2.34
CA PHE A 111 22.59 11.81 2.78
C PHE A 111 21.92 10.99 1.67
N ASN A 112 22.67 10.06 1.06
CA ASN A 112 22.15 9.18 0.02
C ASN A 112 21.78 7.83 0.62
N LEU A 113 20.50 7.58 0.75
CA LEU A 113 19.96 6.32 1.26
C LEU A 113 19.89 5.30 0.14
N VAL A 114 20.76 4.29 0.17
CA VAL A 114 20.93 3.28 -0.87
C VAL A 114 20.56 1.89 -0.36
N GLY A 115 19.80 1.15 -1.15
CA GLY A 115 19.37 -0.22 -0.83
C GLY A 115 18.31 -0.27 0.26
N GLY A 116 18.38 -1.34 1.05
CA GLY A 116 17.45 -1.60 2.15
C GLY A 116 16.34 -2.56 1.80
N LYS A 117 15.74 -3.10 2.85
CA LYS A 117 14.61 -4.02 2.82
C LYS A 117 13.44 -3.36 3.52
N TRP A 118 12.22 -3.72 3.16
CA TRP A 118 11.04 -3.27 3.90
C TRP A 118 11.13 -3.57 5.40
N THR A 119 11.69 -4.72 5.75
CA THR A 119 11.84 -5.15 7.14
C THR A 119 12.84 -4.33 7.96
N THR A 120 13.74 -3.58 7.32
CA THR A 120 14.80 -2.80 7.99
C THR A 120 14.58 -1.29 7.96
N PHE A 121 13.47 -0.81 7.36
CA PHE A 121 13.24 0.63 7.12
C PHE A 121 13.31 1.47 8.39
N ARG A 122 12.72 1.00 9.50
CA ARG A 122 12.72 1.72 10.78
C ARG A 122 14.16 1.90 11.33
N ALA A 123 14.90 0.79 11.39
CA ALA A 123 16.28 0.80 11.90
C ALA A 123 17.19 1.64 11.01
N PHE A 124 16.98 1.59 9.69
CA PHE A 124 17.75 2.42 8.75
C PHE A 124 17.42 3.91 8.92
N ALA A 125 16.14 4.28 9.04
CA ALA A 125 15.74 5.64 9.32
C ALA A 125 16.33 6.16 10.64
N GLU A 126 16.34 5.32 11.68
CA GLU A 126 16.96 5.63 12.98
C GLU A 126 18.45 5.94 12.84
N GLN A 127 19.20 5.11 12.13
CA GLN A 127 20.63 5.32 11.89
C GLN A 127 20.92 6.62 11.13
N VAL A 128 20.15 6.90 10.08
CA VAL A 128 20.30 8.13 9.29
C VAL A 128 19.95 9.36 10.12
N THR A 129 18.91 9.28 10.93
CA THR A 129 18.52 10.36 11.85
C THR A 129 19.63 10.66 12.86
N ASP A 130 20.25 9.64 13.46
CA ASP A 130 21.37 9.84 14.39
C ASP A 130 22.55 10.52 13.71
N GLN A 131 22.87 10.14 12.48
CA GLN A 131 23.94 10.77 11.71
C GLN A 131 23.63 12.23 11.37
N ALA A 132 22.39 12.51 10.96
CA ALA A 132 21.95 13.88 10.66
C ALA A 132 21.97 14.77 11.91
N LEU A 133 21.47 14.28 13.04
CA LEU A 133 21.50 15.00 14.31
C LEU A 133 22.93 15.32 14.78
N LYS A 134 23.87 14.41 14.57
CA LYS A 134 25.29 14.63 14.86
C LYS A 134 25.85 15.82 14.08
N PHE A 135 25.52 15.98 12.81
CA PHE A 135 25.90 17.16 12.02
C PHE A 135 25.29 18.45 12.55
N LEU A 136 24.11 18.36 13.13
CA LEU A 136 23.43 19.51 13.76
C LEU A 136 23.90 19.76 15.21
N GLY A 137 24.88 19.01 15.73
CA GLY A 137 25.32 19.11 17.12
C GLY A 137 24.26 18.66 18.13
N GLN A 138 23.35 17.80 17.70
CA GLN A 138 22.23 17.31 18.50
C GLN A 138 22.31 15.79 18.69
N SER A 139 21.50 15.29 19.62
CA SER A 139 21.29 13.87 19.84
C SER A 139 19.81 13.56 19.91
N ARG A 140 19.45 12.32 19.63
CA ARG A 140 18.10 11.84 19.71
C ARG A 140 17.60 11.82 21.17
N CYS A 141 16.38 12.31 21.40
CA CYS A 141 15.72 12.31 22.71
C CYS A 141 14.76 11.11 22.92
N CYS A 142 14.36 10.44 21.83
CA CYS A 142 13.46 9.30 21.87
C CYS A 142 13.79 8.35 20.72
N ASP A 143 13.27 7.14 20.76
CA ASP A 143 13.36 6.19 19.66
C ASP A 143 11.98 5.79 19.13
N THR A 144 11.97 5.04 18.04
CA THR A 144 10.74 4.58 17.38
C THR A 144 10.54 3.07 17.49
N LYS A 145 11.32 2.39 18.35
CA LYS A 145 11.27 0.94 18.44
C LYS A 145 9.90 0.45 18.90
N ASP A 146 9.38 1.09 19.93
CA ASP A 146 8.10 0.73 20.53
C ASP A 146 6.98 1.75 20.18
N LEU A 147 7.23 2.59 19.17
CA LEU A 147 6.24 3.54 18.69
C LEU A 147 5.07 2.80 18.05
N VAL A 148 3.90 2.96 18.63
CA VAL A 148 2.65 2.44 18.07
C VAL A 148 2.27 3.27 16.84
N ILE A 149 2.01 2.61 15.72
CA ILE A 149 1.69 3.25 14.44
C ILE A 149 0.30 2.86 13.95
N GLY A 150 -0.30 3.74 13.16
CA GLY A 150 -1.60 3.51 12.52
C GLY A 150 -2.70 3.15 13.52
N GLY A 151 -3.47 2.14 13.21
CA GLY A 151 -4.56 1.63 14.06
C GLY A 151 -4.13 0.72 15.20
N GLY A 152 -2.87 0.79 15.66
CA GLY A 152 -2.35 -0.02 16.75
C GLY A 152 -2.60 0.53 18.16
N ASN A 153 -2.95 1.83 18.29
CA ASN A 153 -3.23 2.44 19.57
C ASN A 153 -4.44 1.77 20.23
N ASP A 154 -4.26 1.33 21.48
CA ASP A 154 -5.32 0.64 22.25
C ASP A 154 -5.95 -0.53 21.49
N TYR A 155 -5.12 -1.28 20.74
CA TYR A 155 -5.61 -2.38 19.92
C TYR A 155 -6.17 -3.52 20.80
N PRO A 156 -7.43 -3.94 20.58
CA PRO A 156 -8.10 -4.92 21.43
C PRO A 156 -7.69 -6.35 21.06
N PHE A 157 -6.50 -6.79 21.45
CA PHE A 157 -5.95 -8.11 21.11
C PHE A 157 -6.84 -9.29 21.55
N THR A 158 -7.51 -9.15 22.67
CA THR A 158 -8.32 -10.23 23.27
C THR A 158 -9.83 -9.98 23.18
N ASP A 159 -10.26 -8.78 22.83
CA ASP A 159 -11.66 -8.36 22.91
C ASP A 159 -12.14 -7.59 21.66
N ARG A 160 -11.70 -8.07 20.52
CA ARG A 160 -11.98 -7.46 19.22
C ARG A 160 -13.48 -7.34 18.90
N GLU A 161 -14.22 -8.41 19.17
CA GLU A 161 -15.66 -8.46 18.87
C GLU A 161 -16.45 -7.45 19.73
N HIS A 162 -16.07 -7.30 20.99
CA HIS A 162 -16.66 -6.29 21.86
C HIS A 162 -16.34 -4.86 21.38
N TRP A 163 -15.10 -4.61 20.94
CA TRP A 163 -14.71 -3.32 20.37
C TRP A 163 -15.56 -2.99 19.13
N ILE A 164 -15.74 -3.96 18.21
CA ILE A 164 -16.55 -3.80 17.00
C ILE A 164 -18.01 -3.50 17.39
N ALA A 165 -18.59 -4.25 18.30
CA ALA A 165 -19.96 -4.06 18.76
C ALA A 165 -20.16 -2.69 19.41
N SER A 166 -19.23 -2.27 20.28
CA SER A 166 -19.29 -0.95 20.94
C SER A 166 -19.21 0.20 19.95
N VAL A 167 -18.36 0.10 18.92
CA VAL A 167 -18.26 1.14 17.89
C VAL A 167 -19.52 1.14 17.02
N ALA A 168 -20.04 -0.02 16.66
CA ALA A 168 -21.28 -0.15 15.89
C ALA A 168 -22.46 0.52 16.61
N GLU A 169 -22.61 0.30 17.91
CA GLU A 169 -23.64 0.90 18.74
C GLU A 169 -23.46 2.41 18.86
N ASN A 170 -22.25 2.87 19.20
CA ASN A 170 -21.96 4.29 19.40
C ASN A 170 -22.20 5.17 18.18
N TYR A 171 -21.95 4.66 16.98
CA TYR A 171 -22.10 5.39 15.72
C TYR A 171 -23.33 4.97 14.89
N GLN A 172 -24.14 4.04 15.41
CA GLN A 172 -25.31 3.49 14.72
C GLN A 172 -24.98 3.01 13.30
N VAL A 173 -23.90 2.23 13.19
CA VAL A 173 -23.40 1.65 11.94
C VAL A 173 -23.45 0.13 12.03
N ASP A 174 -23.76 -0.54 10.92
CA ASP A 174 -23.76 -2.00 10.86
C ASP A 174 -22.39 -2.55 11.30
N SER A 175 -22.40 -3.53 12.20
CA SER A 175 -21.21 -4.19 12.73
C SER A 175 -20.34 -4.83 11.62
N LYS A 176 -20.95 -5.23 10.50
CA LYS A 176 -20.19 -5.73 9.32
C LYS A 176 -19.34 -4.65 8.68
N ILE A 177 -19.86 -3.41 8.61
CA ILE A 177 -19.09 -2.25 8.11
C ILE A 177 -17.93 -1.98 9.08
N VAL A 178 -18.23 -1.91 10.39
CA VAL A 178 -17.21 -1.69 11.42
C VAL A 178 -16.13 -2.75 11.36
N LYS A 179 -16.51 -4.03 11.20
CA LYS A 179 -15.55 -5.13 11.07
C LYS A 179 -14.63 -4.96 9.85
N LYS A 180 -15.17 -4.65 8.68
CA LYS A 180 -14.37 -4.41 7.46
C LYS A 180 -13.38 -3.25 7.65
N LEU A 181 -13.84 -2.15 8.23
CA LEU A 181 -12.98 -1.00 8.51
C LEU A 181 -11.95 -1.32 9.58
N PHE A 182 -12.31 -2.08 10.62
CA PHE A 182 -11.35 -2.53 11.63
C PHE A 182 -10.28 -3.45 11.04
N ASP A 183 -10.65 -4.36 10.14
CA ASP A 183 -9.70 -5.26 9.45
C ASP A 183 -8.67 -4.44 8.62
N ARG A 184 -9.05 -3.27 8.13
CA ARG A 184 -8.23 -2.40 7.29
C ARG A 184 -7.43 -1.37 8.09
N TYR A 185 -8.04 -0.77 9.12
CA TYR A 185 -7.50 0.38 9.85
C TYR A 185 -7.20 0.10 11.34
N GLY A 186 -7.46 -1.10 11.85
CA GLY A 186 -7.38 -1.36 13.28
C GLY A 186 -8.29 -0.42 14.06
N THR A 187 -7.82 0.11 15.19
CA THR A 187 -8.58 1.09 15.99
C THR A 187 -8.78 2.44 15.29
N GLY A 188 -7.98 2.72 14.25
CA GLY A 188 -8.17 3.89 13.36
C GLY A 188 -9.51 3.88 12.61
N ALA A 189 -10.16 2.72 12.49
CA ALA A 189 -11.51 2.58 11.92
C ALA A 189 -12.53 3.52 12.59
N ARG A 190 -12.34 3.86 13.87
CA ARG A 190 -13.21 4.82 14.58
C ARG A 190 -13.20 6.21 13.92
N ALA A 191 -12.04 6.67 13.47
CA ALA A 191 -11.92 7.96 12.78
C ALA A 191 -12.63 7.94 11.42
N VAL A 192 -12.47 6.84 10.68
CA VAL A 192 -13.17 6.64 9.39
C VAL A 192 -14.69 6.63 9.60
N ILE A 193 -15.16 5.84 10.56
CA ILE A 193 -16.60 5.71 10.87
C ILE A 193 -17.18 7.04 11.35
N LYS A 194 -16.47 7.77 12.21
CA LYS A 194 -16.86 9.12 12.62
C LYS A 194 -17.03 10.02 11.40
N HIS A 195 -16.05 10.03 10.51
CA HIS A 195 -16.08 10.79 9.27
C HIS A 195 -17.29 10.41 8.39
N MET A 196 -17.58 9.13 8.23
CA MET A 196 -18.74 8.62 7.49
C MET A 196 -20.08 8.96 8.13
N SER A 197 -20.11 9.30 9.42
CA SER A 197 -21.32 9.58 10.19
C SER A 197 -21.59 11.08 10.39
N GLU A 198 -20.61 11.92 10.08
CA GLU A 198 -20.77 13.37 10.17
C GLU A 198 -21.44 13.91 8.89
N PRO A 199 -22.47 14.77 9.01
CA PRO A 199 -23.07 15.44 7.87
C PRO A 199 -22.01 16.28 7.12
N LEU A 200 -22.02 16.24 5.79
CA LEU A 200 -21.12 17.05 4.95
C LEU A 200 -21.25 18.55 5.22
N LEU A 201 -22.44 19.00 5.61
CA LEU A 201 -22.74 20.41 5.97
C LEU A 201 -22.06 20.91 7.25
N SER A 202 -21.57 20.03 8.13
CA SER A 202 -20.83 20.42 9.34
C SER A 202 -19.36 20.71 9.07
N ARG A 203 -18.88 20.44 7.87
CA ARG A 203 -17.53 20.74 7.42
C ARG A 203 -17.52 22.11 6.77
N THR A 204 -17.38 23.15 7.55
CA THR A 204 -17.06 24.48 7.03
C THR A 204 -15.66 24.38 6.41
N ASP A 205 -15.61 24.48 5.09
CA ASP A 205 -14.36 24.74 4.40
C ASP A 205 -13.78 26.07 4.89
N GLN A 206 -12.46 26.22 4.88
CA GLN A 206 -11.76 27.47 5.24
C GLN A 206 -12.15 28.65 4.33
N TRP A 207 -13.01 28.44 3.34
CA TRP A 207 -13.36 29.38 2.28
C TRP A 207 -14.84 29.82 2.27
N GLY A 208 -15.67 29.27 3.19
CA GLY A 208 -17.05 29.75 3.40
C GLY A 208 -18.02 29.54 2.23
N LYS A 209 -17.78 28.59 1.35
CA LYS A 209 -18.72 28.29 0.26
C LYS A 209 -19.66 27.16 0.62
N ASN A 210 -20.87 27.51 1.00
CA ASN A 210 -22.01 26.64 1.26
C ASN A 210 -22.75 26.26 -0.04
N GLU A 211 -22.10 25.58 -0.97
CA GLU A 211 -22.75 25.00 -2.14
C GLU A 211 -22.31 23.55 -2.36
N LEU A 212 -22.31 22.75 -1.29
CA LEU A 212 -22.23 21.31 -1.44
C LEU A 212 -23.63 20.75 -1.29
N ASN A 213 -24.10 20.17 -2.40
CA ASN A 213 -25.38 19.52 -2.56
C ASN A 213 -25.75 18.64 -1.36
N ASP A 214 -27.03 18.56 -1.06
CA ASP A 214 -27.72 17.69 -0.11
C ASP A 214 -27.38 16.19 -0.33
N LEU A 215 -26.12 15.79 -0.17
CA LEU A 215 -25.76 14.39 -0.09
C LEU A 215 -26.24 13.89 1.27
N ASP A 216 -27.28 13.06 1.24
CA ASP A 216 -27.80 12.36 2.40
C ASP A 216 -26.65 11.68 3.17
N PRO A 217 -26.55 11.82 4.51
CA PRO A 217 -25.57 11.09 5.32
C PRO A 217 -25.55 9.58 5.07
N PHE A 218 -26.66 9.03 4.61
CA PHE A 218 -26.77 7.63 4.19
C PHE A 218 -25.93 7.31 2.95
N ASP A 219 -25.66 8.25 2.06
CA ASP A 219 -24.84 8.03 0.87
C ASP A 219 -23.38 7.79 1.23
N GLN A 220 -22.87 8.30 2.34
CA GLN A 220 -21.50 8.03 2.79
C GLN A 220 -21.27 6.57 3.20
N LYS A 221 -22.32 5.86 3.61
CA LYS A 221 -22.28 4.42 3.94
C LYS A 221 -22.62 3.53 2.73
N LYS A 222 -22.84 4.13 1.57
CA LYS A 222 -23.07 3.41 0.32
C LYS A 222 -21.78 2.76 -0.15
N PRO A 223 -21.78 1.46 -0.50
CA PRO A 223 -20.65 0.82 -1.15
C PRO A 223 -20.35 1.47 -2.50
N LEU A 224 -19.08 1.48 -2.90
CA LEU A 224 -18.69 1.83 -4.27
C LEU A 224 -19.32 0.84 -5.26
N GLY A 225 -20.15 1.28 -6.17
CA GLY A 225 -20.72 0.56 -7.29
C GLY A 225 -20.71 -0.96 -7.18
N ASN A 226 -19.92 -1.63 -8.00
CA ASN A 226 -19.72 -3.09 -7.97
C ASN A 226 -18.61 -3.56 -7.02
N VAL A 227 -17.99 -2.67 -6.27
CA VAL A 227 -16.87 -2.94 -5.36
C VAL A 227 -17.37 -2.94 -3.92
N ALA A 228 -17.85 -4.08 -3.46
CA ALA A 228 -18.53 -4.23 -2.17
C ALA A 228 -17.65 -3.95 -0.92
N ASP A 229 -16.36 -3.65 -1.09
CA ASP A 229 -15.43 -3.57 0.04
C ASP A 229 -15.05 -2.14 0.46
N TYR A 230 -15.34 -1.13 -0.36
CA TYR A 230 -15.11 0.27 -0.03
C TYR A 230 -16.41 1.05 0.01
N TYR A 231 -16.44 2.11 0.82
CA TYR A 231 -17.59 2.98 1.01
C TYR A 231 -17.28 4.40 0.55
N VAL A 232 -18.27 5.13 0.07
CA VAL A 232 -18.12 6.53 -0.40
C VAL A 232 -17.43 7.40 0.64
N GLY A 233 -17.89 7.36 1.89
CA GLY A 233 -17.29 8.16 2.97
C GLY A 233 -15.89 7.72 3.35
N GLU A 234 -15.54 6.44 3.16
CA GLU A 234 -14.19 5.94 3.32
C GLU A 234 -13.24 6.50 2.25
N VAL A 235 -13.68 6.52 0.98
CA VAL A 235 -12.93 7.12 -0.13
C VAL A 235 -12.64 8.60 0.15
N ARG A 236 -13.65 9.34 0.60
CA ARG A 236 -13.50 10.75 0.97
C ARG A 236 -12.52 10.94 2.13
N PHE A 237 -12.63 10.12 3.19
CA PHE A 237 -11.68 10.14 4.30
C PHE A 237 -10.25 9.95 3.82
N ILE A 238 -10.00 8.96 2.98
CA ILE A 238 -8.67 8.68 2.43
C ILE A 238 -8.18 9.85 1.58
N ALA A 239 -9.04 10.41 0.71
CA ALA A 239 -8.68 11.54 -0.14
C ALA A 239 -8.27 12.77 0.69
N GLU A 240 -8.97 13.04 1.80
CA GLU A 240 -8.69 14.17 2.67
C GLU A 240 -7.45 13.95 3.56
N GLN A 241 -7.26 12.74 4.09
CA GLN A 241 -6.29 12.49 5.16
C GLN A 241 -4.99 11.85 4.68
N GLU A 242 -4.96 11.18 3.52
CA GLU A 242 -3.84 10.33 3.13
C GLU A 242 -3.09 10.81 1.88
N LYS A 243 -3.10 12.11 1.62
CA LYS A 243 -2.31 12.72 0.53
C LYS A 243 -2.61 12.12 -0.85
N VAL A 244 -3.87 11.89 -1.15
CA VAL A 244 -4.34 11.54 -2.49
C VAL A 244 -4.36 12.81 -3.34
N VAL A 245 -3.72 12.78 -4.50
CA VAL A 245 -3.67 13.87 -5.46
C VAL A 245 -4.40 13.50 -6.75
N PHE A 246 -4.32 12.23 -7.13
CA PHE A 246 -4.96 11.68 -8.32
C PHE A 246 -5.80 10.45 -7.96
N VAL A 247 -6.80 10.13 -8.79
CA VAL A 247 -7.58 8.89 -8.63
C VAL A 247 -6.70 7.65 -8.60
N GLU A 248 -5.60 7.65 -9.36
CA GLU A 248 -4.58 6.60 -9.31
C GLU A 248 -3.99 6.35 -7.93
N ASP A 249 -3.82 7.39 -7.13
CA ASP A 249 -3.25 7.25 -5.79
C ASP A 249 -4.17 6.41 -4.90
N PHE A 250 -5.48 6.62 -5.02
CA PHE A 250 -6.44 5.78 -4.34
C PHE A 250 -6.41 4.34 -4.85
N ILE A 251 -6.54 4.13 -6.17
CA ILE A 251 -6.65 2.80 -6.77
C ILE A 251 -5.40 1.96 -6.52
N ARG A 252 -4.21 2.54 -6.65
CA ARG A 252 -2.93 1.81 -6.64
C ARG A 252 -2.16 1.88 -5.33
N ARG A 253 -2.43 2.87 -4.47
CA ARG A 253 -1.61 3.14 -3.27
C ARG A 253 -2.39 3.13 -1.97
N ARG A 254 -3.69 3.35 -2.03
CA ARG A 254 -4.57 3.43 -0.84
C ARG A 254 -5.64 2.35 -0.81
N SER A 255 -5.69 1.51 -1.85
CA SER A 255 -6.66 0.41 -1.92
C SER A 255 -6.04 -0.83 -2.58
N ASN A 256 -6.78 -1.93 -2.54
CA ASN A 256 -6.40 -3.17 -3.22
C ASN A 256 -7.03 -3.29 -4.63
N LEU A 257 -7.72 -2.27 -5.11
CA LEU A 257 -8.55 -2.33 -6.30
C LEU A 257 -7.78 -2.70 -7.56
N ALA A 258 -6.59 -2.10 -7.77
CA ALA A 258 -5.75 -2.45 -8.91
C ALA A 258 -5.32 -3.93 -8.86
N MET A 259 -4.82 -4.39 -7.72
CA MET A 259 -4.33 -5.76 -7.55
C MET A 259 -5.44 -6.81 -7.65
N LEU A 260 -6.69 -6.44 -7.38
CA LEU A 260 -7.86 -7.29 -7.54
C LEU A 260 -8.48 -7.23 -8.94
N GLY A 261 -7.87 -6.49 -9.88
CA GLY A 261 -8.39 -6.32 -11.24
C GLY A 261 -9.69 -5.51 -11.32
N GLN A 262 -9.95 -4.68 -10.31
CA GLN A 262 -11.18 -3.89 -10.20
C GLN A 262 -11.04 -2.46 -10.73
N ASP A 263 -9.88 -2.12 -11.30
CA ASP A 263 -9.62 -0.82 -11.95
C ASP A 263 -10.35 -0.73 -13.30
N THR A 264 -11.62 -0.36 -13.26
CA THR A 264 -12.48 -0.23 -14.44
C THR A 264 -12.77 1.25 -14.78
N PRO A 265 -13.09 1.58 -16.05
CA PRO A 265 -13.50 2.94 -16.41
C PRO A 265 -14.69 3.47 -15.59
N GLN A 266 -15.63 2.59 -15.24
CA GLN A 266 -16.80 2.94 -14.44
C GLN A 266 -16.41 3.31 -13.02
N LEU A 267 -15.53 2.51 -12.39
CA LEU A 267 -15.01 2.80 -11.05
C LEU A 267 -14.21 4.10 -11.05
N ARG A 268 -13.38 4.34 -12.07
CA ARG A 268 -12.61 5.59 -12.19
C ARG A 268 -13.51 6.81 -12.30
N ALA A 269 -14.60 6.73 -13.08
CA ALA A 269 -15.58 7.80 -13.20
C ALA A 269 -16.27 8.07 -11.84
N GLU A 270 -16.72 7.02 -11.13
CA GLU A 270 -17.33 7.14 -9.80
C GLU A 270 -16.35 7.76 -8.78
N LEU A 271 -15.10 7.30 -8.72
CA LEU A 271 -14.08 7.86 -7.84
C LEU A 271 -13.76 9.32 -8.17
N THR A 272 -13.72 9.68 -9.47
CA THR A 272 -13.51 11.07 -9.90
C THR A 272 -14.62 11.97 -9.40
N GLU A 273 -15.88 11.52 -9.47
CA GLU A 273 -17.03 12.26 -8.97
C GLU A 273 -16.98 12.43 -7.44
N ILE A 274 -16.72 11.33 -6.69
CA ILE A 274 -16.64 11.35 -5.24
C ILE A 274 -15.53 12.28 -4.72
N MET A 275 -14.43 12.40 -5.46
CA MET A 275 -13.24 13.16 -5.04
C MET A 275 -13.13 14.53 -5.72
N ALA A 276 -14.09 14.94 -6.55
CA ALA A 276 -14.00 16.15 -7.39
C ALA A 276 -13.72 17.44 -6.60
N ASP A 277 -14.26 17.54 -5.39
CA ASP A 277 -14.12 18.70 -4.48
C ASP A 277 -12.92 18.56 -3.53
N LEU A 278 -12.22 17.44 -3.52
CA LEU A 278 -11.15 17.10 -2.59
C LEU A 278 -9.76 17.10 -3.24
N LEU A 279 -9.70 16.84 -4.53
CA LEU A 279 -8.43 16.80 -5.26
C LEU A 279 -7.97 18.21 -5.64
N PRO A 280 -6.65 18.48 -5.66
CA PRO A 280 -6.14 19.74 -6.16
C PRO A 280 -6.51 19.93 -7.63
N SER A 281 -6.92 21.13 -7.98
CA SER A 281 -7.25 21.55 -9.35
C SER A 281 -6.00 21.62 -10.24
#